data_f448b9d65dd86473d07ae50dfcada2cb
#
_entry.id   f448b9d65dd86473d07ae50dfcada2cb
#
_cell.length_a   1.000
_cell.length_b   1.000
_cell.length_c   1.000
_cell.angle_alpha   90.00
_cell.angle_beta   90.00
_cell.angle_gamma   90.00
#
_symmetry.space_group_name_H-M   'P 1'
#
loop_
_entity.id
_entity.type
_entity.pdbx_description
1 polymer ?
#
loop_
_entity_poly.entity_id
_entity_poly.type
_entity_poly.pdbx_seq_one_letter_code
_entity_poly.pdbx_strand_id
1 'polypeptide(L)'
;MVTDPLFPDCPVRNVLARLCGPNTLWVIHLLNERQAMTQDELEQEMKGTKRSEVSAAITVLKADNIIVSCRNTYRLSALGASIVPYIKGLVNWCEQQISPDSSQK
;
A
#
# COMPACT_ATOMS: atom_id res chain seq x y z
N MET A 1 -7.47 5.28 -13.35
CA MET A 1 -6.80 3.99 -13.21
C MET A 1 -5.30 4.16 -13.24
N VAL A 2 -4.59 3.39 -12.46
CA VAL A 2 -3.15 3.45 -12.43
C VAL A 2 -2.57 3.04 -13.76
N THR A 3 -1.62 3.79 -14.30
CA THR A 3 -0.99 3.47 -15.57
C THR A 3 0.53 3.60 -15.48
N ASP A 4 1.22 2.69 -16.14
CA ASP A 4 2.66 2.74 -16.30
C ASP A 4 2.94 3.56 -17.56
N PRO A 5 3.71 4.65 -17.50
CA PRO A 5 3.96 5.49 -18.67
C PRO A 5 4.58 4.74 -19.85
N LEU A 6 5.33 3.67 -19.58
CA LEU A 6 5.97 2.92 -20.65
C LEU A 6 5.04 1.86 -21.26
N PHE A 7 4.07 1.39 -20.50
CA PHE A 7 3.16 0.32 -20.97
C PHE A 7 1.75 0.62 -20.49
N PRO A 8 1.15 1.70 -20.99
CA PRO A 8 -0.13 2.18 -20.43
C PRO A 8 -1.29 1.20 -20.60
N ASP A 9 -1.19 0.29 -21.54
CA ASP A 9 -2.28 -0.65 -21.77
C ASP A 9 -2.07 -1.99 -21.07
N CYS A 10 -1.03 -2.15 -20.28
CA CYS A 10 -0.75 -3.42 -19.62
C CYS A 10 -1.14 -3.35 -18.15
N PRO A 11 -2.23 -4.02 -17.71
CA PRO A 11 -2.67 -3.92 -16.32
C PRO A 11 -1.63 -4.38 -15.30
N VAL A 12 -0.88 -5.43 -15.64
CA VAL A 12 0.13 -5.95 -14.71
C VAL A 12 1.23 -4.92 -14.50
N ARG A 13 1.69 -4.30 -15.58
CA ARG A 13 2.74 -3.29 -15.48
C ARG A 13 2.25 -2.06 -14.71
N ASN A 14 0.98 -1.69 -14.91
CA ASN A 14 0.43 -0.55 -14.22
C ASN A 14 0.40 -0.79 -12.72
N VAL A 15 -0.01 -1.98 -12.29
CA VAL A 15 -0.04 -2.33 -10.88
C VAL A 15 1.38 -2.35 -10.32
N LEU A 16 2.32 -2.96 -11.02
CA LEU A 16 3.69 -3.04 -10.54
C LEU A 16 4.33 -1.66 -10.43
N ALA A 17 4.04 -0.79 -11.38
CA ALA A 17 4.65 0.53 -11.39
C ALA A 17 4.13 1.45 -10.30
N ARG A 18 2.87 1.30 -9.94
CA ARG A 18 2.24 2.29 -9.05
C ARG A 18 1.83 1.74 -7.71
N LEU A 19 1.32 0.53 -7.65
CA LEU A 19 0.74 0.02 -6.40
C LEU A 19 1.60 -0.99 -5.67
N CYS A 20 2.48 -1.70 -6.36
CA CYS A 20 3.26 -2.76 -5.72
C CYS A 20 4.62 -2.31 -5.20
N GLY A 21 4.85 -1.01 -5.10
CA GLY A 21 6.04 -0.54 -4.39
C GLY A 21 5.91 -0.91 -2.92
N PRO A 22 7.02 -1.20 -2.25
CA PRO A 22 6.95 -1.65 -0.86
C PRO A 22 6.30 -0.62 0.07
N ASN A 23 6.53 0.65 -0.17
CA ASN A 23 6.00 1.67 0.72
C ASN A 23 4.51 1.90 0.46
N THR A 24 4.06 1.82 -0.79
CA THR A 24 2.64 2.02 -1.10
C THR A 24 1.80 0.90 -0.52
N LEU A 25 2.23 -0.35 -0.67
CA LEU A 25 1.49 -1.47 -0.09
C LEU A 25 1.47 -1.41 1.43
N TRP A 26 2.56 -0.98 2.03
CA TRP A 26 2.64 -0.86 3.49
C TRP A 26 1.65 0.21 3.99
N VAL A 27 1.57 1.35 3.32
CA VAL A 27 0.62 2.41 3.70
C VAL A 27 -0.82 1.88 3.61
N ILE A 28 -1.15 1.18 2.52
CA ILE A 28 -2.50 0.64 2.35
C ILE A 28 -2.82 -0.33 3.49
N HIS A 29 -1.87 -1.20 3.83
CA HIS A 29 -2.06 -2.18 4.89
C HIS A 29 -2.29 -1.48 6.23
N LEU A 30 -1.48 -0.48 6.56
CA LEU A 30 -1.61 0.24 7.82
C LEU A 30 -2.95 0.98 7.90
N LEU A 31 -3.37 1.61 6.82
CA LEU A 31 -4.65 2.32 6.83
C LEU A 31 -5.83 1.36 6.94
N ASN A 32 -5.69 0.14 6.43
CA ASN A 32 -6.72 -0.86 6.62
C ASN A 32 -6.81 -1.29 8.07
N GLU A 33 -5.66 -1.40 8.74
CA GLU A 33 -5.63 -1.84 10.13
C GLU A 33 -6.11 -0.74 11.09
N ARG A 34 -5.72 0.48 10.84
CA ARG A 34 -5.96 1.59 11.76
C ARG A 34 -7.09 2.50 11.33
N GLN A 35 -7.58 2.33 10.13
CA GLN A 35 -8.67 3.06 9.50
C GLN A 35 -8.35 4.51 9.15
N ALA A 36 -7.76 5.27 10.01
CA ALA A 36 -7.34 6.64 9.71
C ALA A 36 -6.04 6.91 10.45
N MET A 37 -5.07 7.50 9.74
CA MET A 37 -3.77 7.81 10.33
C MET A 37 -3.27 9.13 9.77
N THR A 38 -2.53 9.86 10.60
CA THR A 38 -1.81 11.04 10.12
C THR A 38 -0.50 10.60 9.47
N GLN A 39 0.15 11.50 8.76
CA GLN A 39 1.47 11.19 8.19
C GLN A 39 2.48 10.86 9.29
N ASP A 40 2.44 11.58 10.41
CA ASP A 40 3.35 11.31 11.51
C ASP A 40 3.15 9.89 12.06
N GLU A 41 1.92 9.46 12.18
CA GLU A 41 1.62 8.09 12.62
C GLU A 41 2.14 7.07 11.63
N LEU A 42 1.97 7.32 10.34
CA LEU A 42 2.48 6.43 9.31
C LEU A 42 4.01 6.34 9.39
N GLU A 43 4.67 7.48 9.56
CA GLU A 43 6.13 7.50 9.68
C GLU A 43 6.61 6.70 10.88
N GLN A 44 5.88 6.77 11.99
CA GLN A 44 6.25 6.02 13.17
C GLN A 44 6.08 4.52 12.99
N GLU A 45 5.03 4.11 12.28
CA GLU A 45 4.81 2.69 12.02
C GLU A 45 5.77 2.15 10.97
N MET A 46 6.21 2.99 10.05
CA MET A 46 7.08 2.60 8.95
C MET A 46 8.53 2.88 9.29
N LYS A 47 8.97 2.41 10.43
CA LYS A 47 10.32 2.64 10.91
C LYS A 47 11.35 2.12 9.93
N GLY A 48 12.41 2.87 9.75
CA GLY A 48 13.45 2.52 8.79
C GLY A 48 13.20 3.11 7.41
N THR A 49 12.01 3.67 7.16
CA THR A 49 11.70 4.30 5.90
C THR A 49 11.89 5.81 6.04
N LYS A 50 12.49 6.42 5.06
CA LYS A 50 12.74 7.86 5.11
C LYS A 50 11.42 8.63 4.99
N ARG A 51 11.35 9.77 5.66
CA ARG A 51 10.16 10.60 5.61
C ARG A 51 9.77 10.96 4.18
N SER A 52 10.75 11.24 3.34
CA SER A 52 10.49 11.56 1.93
C SER A 52 9.88 10.39 1.18
N GLU A 53 10.23 9.16 1.56
CA GLU A 53 9.67 7.97 0.92
C GLU A 53 8.22 7.74 1.34
N VAL A 54 7.91 8.01 2.61
CA VAL A 54 6.53 7.91 3.09
C VAL A 54 5.68 8.97 2.38
N SER A 55 6.20 10.20 2.29
CA SER A 55 5.51 11.29 1.63
C SER A 55 5.25 10.98 0.16
N ALA A 56 6.24 10.40 -0.52
CA ALA A 56 6.11 10.02 -1.93
C ALA A 56 5.03 8.95 -2.11
N ALA A 57 4.98 7.97 -1.22
CA ALA A 57 3.97 6.92 -1.29
C ALA A 57 2.57 7.52 -1.11
N ILE A 58 2.40 8.42 -0.14
CA ILE A 58 1.14 9.09 0.08
C ILE A 58 0.72 9.88 -1.16
N THR A 59 1.66 10.60 -1.78
CA THR A 59 1.36 11.38 -2.98
C THR A 59 0.86 10.50 -4.12
N VAL A 60 1.52 9.37 -4.35
CA VAL A 60 1.11 8.45 -5.41
C VAL A 60 -0.28 7.89 -5.12
N LEU A 61 -0.52 7.46 -3.89
CA LEU A 61 -1.80 6.85 -3.54
C LEU A 61 -2.94 7.86 -3.60
N LYS A 62 -2.70 9.11 -3.25
CA LYS A 62 -3.72 10.15 -3.37
C LYS A 62 -4.01 10.44 -4.84
N ALA A 63 -2.97 10.52 -5.67
CA ALA A 63 -3.14 10.83 -7.09
C ALA A 63 -3.96 9.74 -7.79
N ASP A 64 -3.84 8.50 -7.34
CA ASP A 64 -4.56 7.38 -7.94
C ASP A 64 -5.89 7.10 -7.23
N ASN A 65 -6.30 7.95 -6.31
CA ASN A 65 -7.55 7.83 -5.57
C ASN A 65 -7.65 6.55 -4.73
N ILE A 66 -6.52 6.03 -4.30
CA ILE A 66 -6.49 4.85 -3.42
C ILE A 66 -6.72 5.30 -1.98
N ILE A 67 -6.21 6.47 -1.61
CA ILE A 67 -6.46 7.04 -0.30
C ILE A 67 -7.04 8.44 -0.46
N VAL A 68 -7.74 8.89 0.56
CA VAL A 68 -8.26 10.25 0.60
C VAL A 68 -7.80 10.89 1.89
N SER A 69 -7.63 12.21 1.87
CA SER A 69 -7.28 12.92 3.08
C SER A 69 -8.51 13.62 3.64
N CYS A 70 -8.63 13.62 4.95
CA CYS A 70 -9.70 14.30 5.62
C CYS A 70 -9.06 14.97 6.83
N ARG A 71 -8.98 16.30 6.79
CA ARG A 71 -8.26 17.08 7.79
C ARG A 71 -6.79 16.64 7.77
N ASN A 72 -6.27 16.19 8.84
CA ASN A 72 -4.87 15.78 8.87
C ASN A 72 -4.70 14.27 8.79
N THR A 73 -5.75 13.53 8.49
CA THR A 73 -5.66 12.07 8.44
C THR A 73 -5.86 11.57 7.02
N TYR A 74 -5.33 10.38 6.78
CA TYR A 74 -5.53 9.67 5.52
C TYR A 74 -6.31 8.41 5.80
N ARG A 75 -7.15 8.00 4.85
CA ARG A 75 -7.92 6.77 4.95
C ARG A 75 -8.10 6.17 3.57
N LEU A 76 -8.40 4.90 3.51
CA LEU A 76 -8.62 4.25 2.22
C LEU A 76 -9.92 4.74 1.61
N SER A 77 -9.90 4.97 0.31
CA SER A 77 -11.13 5.22 -0.45
C SER A 77 -11.82 3.88 -0.69
N ALA A 78 -12.99 3.90 -1.32
CA ALA A 78 -13.67 2.67 -1.72
C ALA A 78 -12.78 1.87 -2.68
N LEU A 79 -12.08 2.56 -3.59
CA LEU A 79 -11.16 1.89 -4.51
C LEU A 79 -10.01 1.25 -3.73
N GLY A 80 -9.45 1.98 -2.76
CA GLY A 80 -8.35 1.43 -1.95
C GLY A 80 -8.80 0.24 -1.12
N ALA A 81 -10.01 0.30 -0.56
CA ALA A 81 -10.54 -0.83 0.19
C ALA A 81 -10.72 -2.07 -0.67
N SER A 82 -11.02 -1.89 -1.96
CA SER A 82 -11.25 -3.02 -2.85
C SER A 82 -10.00 -3.85 -3.12
N ILE A 83 -8.80 -3.29 -2.93
CA ILE A 83 -7.57 -4.03 -3.17
C ILE A 83 -7.09 -4.77 -1.91
N VAL A 84 -7.64 -4.45 -0.74
CA VAL A 84 -7.17 -5.02 0.53
C VAL A 84 -7.20 -6.55 0.56
N PRO A 85 -8.25 -7.24 0.06
CA PRO A 85 -8.24 -8.71 0.12
C PRO A 85 -7.07 -9.32 -0.64
N TYR A 86 -6.65 -8.69 -1.74
CA TYR A 86 -5.54 -9.20 -2.54
C TYR A 86 -4.21 -8.96 -1.82
N ILE A 87 -4.07 -7.82 -1.14
CA ILE A 87 -2.87 -7.54 -0.36
C ILE A 87 -2.77 -8.53 0.80
N LYS A 88 -3.89 -8.80 1.48
CA LYS A 88 -3.90 -9.75 2.57
C LYS A 88 -3.50 -11.14 2.08
N GLY A 89 -3.94 -11.51 0.89
CA GLY A 89 -3.54 -12.78 0.29
C GLY A 89 -2.05 -12.87 0.04
N LEU A 90 -1.46 -11.76 -0.44
CA LEU A 90 -0.01 -11.72 -0.67
C LEU A 90 0.76 -11.78 0.65
N VAL A 91 0.31 -11.06 1.65
CA VAL A 91 0.97 -11.07 2.97
C VAL A 91 0.91 -12.47 3.56
N ASN A 92 -0.26 -13.10 3.49
CA ASN A 92 -0.44 -14.44 4.01
C ASN A 92 0.45 -15.43 3.28
N TRP A 93 0.53 -15.34 1.96
CA TRP A 93 1.39 -16.21 1.18
C TRP A 93 2.85 -16.04 1.58
N CYS A 94 3.30 -14.79 1.74
CA CYS A 94 4.67 -14.52 2.16
C CYS A 94 4.97 -15.09 3.54
N GLU A 95 4.03 -14.97 4.45
CA GLU A 95 4.22 -15.50 5.80
C GLU A 95 4.35 -17.03 5.77
N GLN A 96 3.60 -17.69 4.93
CA GLN A 96 3.69 -19.13 4.80
C GLN A 96 5.04 -19.57 4.23
N GLN A 97 5.63 -18.76 3.35
CA GLN A 97 6.92 -19.11 2.75
C GLN A 97 8.08 -18.82 3.68
N ILE A 98 7.96 -17.78 4.51
CA ILE A 98 9.07 -17.37 5.35
C ILE A 98 9.08 -18.09 6.67
N SER A 99 7.94 -18.36 7.26
CA SER A 99 7.88 -18.99 8.56
C SER A 99 8.23 -20.47 8.46
N PRO A 100 9.21 -20.95 9.20
CA PRO A 100 9.57 -22.36 9.16
C PRO A 100 8.43 -23.26 9.58
N ASP A 101 7.62 -22.78 10.52
CA ASP A 101 6.53 -23.60 10.99
C ASP A 101 5.47 -23.79 9.94
N SER A 102 5.21 -22.78 9.16
CA SER A 102 4.20 -22.91 8.15
C SER A 102 4.66 -23.69 6.97
N SER A 103 5.92 -23.79 6.74
CA SER A 103 6.44 -24.49 5.59
C SER A 103 6.41 -25.98 5.79
N GLN A 104 6.02 -26.40 6.90
CA GLN A 104 5.98 -27.73 7.07
C GLN A 104 5.02 -28.37 6.33
N LYS A 105 4.76 -28.50 5.80
CA LYS A 105 3.78 -29.08 5.14
C LYS A 105 3.91 -29.71 4.24
#